data_7b0fa9a2badcafb372640306bd2c74f3
#
_entry.id   7b0fa9a2badcafb372640306bd2c74f3
#
_cell.length_a   1.000
_cell.length_b   1.000
_cell.length_c   1.000
_cell.angle_alpha   90.00
_cell.angle_beta   90.00
_cell.angle_gamma   90.00
#
_symmetry.space_group_name_H-M   'P 1'
#
loop_
_entity.id
_entity.type
_entity.pdbx_description
1 polymer ?
#
loop_
_entity_poly.entity_id
_entity_poly.type
_entity_poly.pdbx_seq_one_letter_code
_entity_poly.pdbx_strand_id
1 'polypeptide(L)'
;MLGARLQAISDHDAGYRTDYRWVSLEQISPHAALAVIASEDQLFPFHAGFDINSIREAVRANERGKRLRGASTISQQVAKNLFLWSDHSFVRKGLEAWFTVLIEALWPKERILEVYLNIIQLGNGIYGVEAASQRYFHKPAARLPSSEAAVLAAVLPNPLRLHADNPSRYVLSRRDWILGQMSDLGGSSYLQALEREKTAASTAAHHPQKRTQEAAR
;
A
#
# COMPACT_ATOMS: atom_id res chain seq x y z
N MET A 1 2.38 -6.68 -12.37
CA MET A 1 3.41 -7.64 -12.81
C MET A 1 3.07 -8.30 -14.15
N LEU A 2 1.97 -9.04 -14.26
CA LEU A 2 1.60 -9.70 -15.53
C LEU A 2 1.43 -8.69 -16.68
N GLY A 3 0.72 -7.59 -16.47
CA GLY A 3 0.53 -6.55 -17.47
C GLY A 3 1.84 -5.92 -17.95
N ALA A 4 2.78 -5.63 -17.05
CA ALA A 4 4.08 -5.08 -17.42
C ALA A 4 4.94 -6.09 -18.21
N ARG A 5 4.85 -7.39 -17.89
CA ARG A 5 5.51 -8.45 -18.68
C ARG A 5 4.89 -8.60 -20.07
N LEU A 6 3.56 -8.57 -20.17
CA LEU A 6 2.87 -8.64 -21.45
C LEU A 6 3.21 -7.43 -22.33
N GLN A 7 3.29 -6.24 -21.73
CA GLN A 7 3.68 -5.02 -22.43
C GLN A 7 5.14 -5.10 -22.91
N ALA A 8 6.08 -5.56 -22.08
CA ALA A 8 7.47 -5.74 -22.46
C ALA A 8 7.64 -6.76 -23.60
N ILE A 9 6.86 -7.83 -23.60
CA ILE A 9 6.82 -8.81 -24.70
C ILE A 9 6.26 -8.14 -25.97
N SER A 10 5.20 -7.33 -25.86
CA SER A 10 4.63 -6.57 -26.99
C SER A 10 5.64 -5.55 -27.56
N ASP A 11 6.42 -4.92 -26.70
CA ASP A 11 7.40 -3.90 -27.07
C ASP A 11 8.76 -4.50 -27.50
N HIS A 12 8.85 -5.84 -27.65
CA HIS A 12 10.08 -6.58 -28.01
C HIS A 12 11.27 -6.31 -27.08
N ASP A 13 11.03 -5.98 -25.82
CA ASP A 13 12.07 -5.81 -24.81
C ASP A 13 12.53 -7.19 -24.26
N ALA A 14 13.42 -7.82 -25.00
CA ALA A 14 14.03 -9.12 -24.62
C ALA A 14 14.88 -9.03 -23.32
N GLY A 15 15.14 -7.82 -22.81
CA GLY A 15 15.92 -7.56 -21.59
C GLY A 15 15.06 -7.38 -20.34
N TYR A 16 13.74 -7.24 -20.45
CA TYR A 16 12.88 -7.01 -19.30
C TYR A 16 12.89 -8.20 -18.35
N ARG A 17 13.47 -8.00 -17.17
CA ARG A 17 13.49 -8.98 -16.09
C ARG A 17 12.63 -8.48 -14.94
N THR A 18 11.82 -9.38 -14.37
CA THR A 18 11.05 -9.11 -13.17
C THR A 18 11.81 -9.63 -11.96
N ASP A 19 12.21 -8.73 -11.07
CA ASP A 19 12.76 -9.04 -9.75
C ASP A 19 11.61 -8.98 -8.74
N TYR A 20 11.31 -10.12 -8.14
CA TYR A 20 10.17 -10.30 -7.25
C TYR A 20 10.43 -11.41 -6.24
N ARG A 21 10.22 -11.11 -4.98
CA ARG A 21 10.32 -12.08 -3.89
C ARG A 21 9.27 -11.80 -2.85
N TRP A 22 8.34 -12.75 -2.68
CA TRP A 22 7.34 -12.66 -1.60
C TRP A 22 7.98 -12.97 -0.26
N VAL A 23 7.64 -12.17 0.76
CA VAL A 23 7.95 -12.40 2.17
C VAL A 23 6.72 -12.09 3.02
N SER A 24 6.59 -12.74 4.17
CA SER A 24 5.48 -12.44 5.09
C SER A 24 5.68 -11.07 5.76
N LEU A 25 4.60 -10.50 6.31
CA LEU A 25 4.64 -9.19 6.94
C LEU A 25 5.66 -9.15 8.10
N GLU A 26 5.82 -10.24 8.84
CA GLU A 26 6.80 -10.37 9.95
C GLU A 26 8.26 -10.33 9.45
N GLN A 27 8.48 -10.62 8.17
CA GLN A 27 9.79 -10.53 7.51
C GLN A 27 10.04 -9.18 6.85
N ILE A 28 9.13 -8.24 7.01
CA ILE A 28 9.28 -6.86 6.54
C ILE A 28 9.46 -5.94 7.76
N SER A 29 10.44 -5.05 7.67
CA SER A 29 10.66 -4.05 8.72
C SER A 29 9.38 -3.25 8.99
N PRO A 30 8.98 -3.05 10.26
CA PRO A 30 7.85 -2.18 10.61
C PRO A 30 8.04 -0.75 10.08
N HIS A 31 9.28 -0.31 9.88
CA HIS A 31 9.55 0.98 9.26
C HIS A 31 9.09 1.05 7.80
N ALA A 32 9.17 -0.04 7.04
CA ALA A 32 8.70 -0.08 5.64
C ALA A 32 7.17 -0.02 5.58
N ALA A 33 6.49 -0.76 6.45
CA ALA A 33 5.04 -0.71 6.58
C ALA A 33 4.55 0.70 6.96
N LEU A 34 5.20 1.29 7.99
CA LEU A 34 4.84 2.63 8.45
C LEU A 34 5.15 3.73 7.41
N ALA A 35 6.28 3.64 6.69
CA ALA A 35 6.63 4.62 5.66
C ALA A 35 5.62 4.63 4.50
N VAL A 36 5.13 3.46 4.10
CA VAL A 36 4.09 3.33 3.08
C VAL A 36 2.77 3.92 3.56
N ILE A 37 2.32 3.57 4.77
CA ILE A 37 1.11 4.14 5.38
C ILE A 37 1.23 5.66 5.49
N ALA A 38 2.34 6.15 6.00
CA ALA A 38 2.58 7.58 6.18
C ALA A 38 2.60 8.37 4.86
N SER A 39 3.02 7.74 3.76
CA SER A 39 3.13 8.38 2.45
C SER A 39 1.89 8.29 1.59
N GLU A 40 1.11 7.21 1.71
CA GLU A 40 0.02 6.85 0.79
C GLU A 40 -1.35 6.91 1.45
N ASP A 41 -1.48 6.52 2.74
CA ASP A 41 -2.78 6.28 3.35
C ASP A 41 -2.70 6.31 4.89
N GLN A 42 -2.61 7.51 5.47
CA GLN A 42 -2.41 7.68 6.91
C GLN A 42 -3.59 7.17 7.76
N LEU A 43 -4.77 7.05 7.19
CA LEU A 43 -5.96 6.52 7.86
C LEU A 43 -6.22 5.05 7.57
N PHE A 44 -5.26 4.35 6.94
CA PHE A 44 -5.41 2.96 6.51
C PHE A 44 -6.02 2.01 7.56
N PRO A 45 -5.64 2.06 8.85
CA PRO A 45 -6.25 1.20 9.88
C PRO A 45 -7.71 1.54 10.20
N PHE A 46 -8.21 2.74 9.83
CA PHE A 46 -9.46 3.28 10.36
C PHE A 46 -10.57 3.44 9.33
N HIS A 47 -10.35 3.10 8.06
CA HIS A 47 -11.38 3.15 7.04
C HIS A 47 -11.60 1.77 6.37
N ALA A 48 -12.79 1.55 5.82
CA ALA A 48 -13.15 0.34 5.09
C ALA A 48 -12.89 0.52 3.57
N GLY A 49 -11.64 0.69 3.19
CA GLY A 49 -11.18 0.74 1.79
C GLY A 49 -11.25 2.12 1.12
N PHE A 50 -12.00 3.07 1.68
CA PHE A 50 -12.18 4.41 1.11
C PHE A 50 -12.00 5.49 2.16
N ASP A 51 -11.08 6.40 1.95
CA ASP A 51 -10.97 7.63 2.74
C ASP A 51 -11.92 8.70 2.16
N ILE A 52 -13.13 8.75 2.68
CA ILE A 52 -14.17 9.67 2.25
C ILE A 52 -13.77 11.14 2.48
N ASN A 53 -12.99 11.43 3.52
CA ASN A 53 -12.54 12.79 3.80
C ASN A 53 -11.51 13.24 2.77
N SER A 54 -10.50 12.44 2.49
CA SER A 54 -9.52 12.71 1.44
C SER A 54 -10.18 12.83 0.05
N ILE A 55 -11.20 12.03 -0.25
CA ILE A 55 -11.98 12.14 -1.49
C ILE A 55 -12.69 13.49 -1.56
N ARG A 56 -13.37 13.92 -0.49
CA ARG A 56 -14.06 15.23 -0.43
C ARG A 56 -13.09 16.41 -0.58
N GLU A 57 -11.94 16.32 0.06
CA GLU A 57 -10.89 17.33 -0.05
C GLU A 57 -10.32 17.42 -1.47
N ALA A 58 -10.10 16.25 -2.10
CA ALA A 58 -9.64 16.18 -3.48
C ALA A 58 -10.66 16.82 -4.45
N VAL A 59 -11.96 16.54 -4.29
CA VAL A 59 -13.02 17.17 -5.10
C VAL A 59 -13.00 18.69 -4.93
N ARG A 60 -12.98 19.20 -3.69
CA ARG A 60 -12.91 20.64 -3.40
C ARG A 60 -11.65 21.32 -3.96
N ALA A 61 -10.51 20.59 -3.93
CA ALA A 61 -9.26 21.11 -4.48
C ALA A 61 -9.31 21.19 -6.02
N ASN A 62 -9.96 20.22 -6.67
CA ASN A 62 -10.18 20.22 -8.12
C ASN A 62 -11.08 21.36 -8.57
N GLU A 63 -12.16 21.66 -7.85
CA GLU A 63 -13.04 22.81 -8.09
C GLU A 63 -12.28 24.14 -8.03
N ARG A 64 -11.20 24.22 -7.24
CA ARG A 64 -10.33 25.38 -7.12
C ARG A 64 -9.15 25.37 -8.09
N GLY A 65 -9.15 24.49 -9.11
CA GLY A 65 -8.10 24.38 -10.12
C GLY A 65 -6.76 23.83 -9.58
N LYS A 66 -6.73 23.29 -8.36
CA LYS A 66 -5.54 22.65 -7.79
C LYS A 66 -5.47 21.19 -8.25
N ARG A 67 -4.29 20.76 -8.66
CA ARG A 67 -4.05 19.38 -9.12
C ARG A 67 -4.41 18.38 -8.01
N LEU A 68 -5.28 17.43 -8.31
CA LEU A 68 -5.63 16.31 -7.42
C LEU A 68 -4.37 15.61 -6.94
N ARG A 69 -4.10 15.64 -5.66
CA ARG A 69 -3.15 14.72 -5.02
C ARG A 69 -3.89 13.42 -4.69
N GLY A 70 -3.20 12.29 -4.87
CA GLY A 70 -3.76 10.95 -4.81
C GLY A 70 -4.67 10.71 -3.59
N ALA A 71 -5.94 10.51 -3.88
CA ALA A 71 -6.96 10.13 -2.90
C ALA A 71 -7.23 8.60 -2.93
N SER A 72 -6.33 7.82 -3.55
CA SER A 72 -6.46 6.37 -3.62
C SER A 72 -5.81 5.73 -2.40
N THR A 73 -6.57 4.91 -1.69
CA THR A 73 -6.13 4.16 -0.52
C THR A 73 -5.22 2.98 -0.89
N ILE A 74 -4.52 2.43 0.09
CA ILE A 74 -3.73 1.19 -0.06
C ILE A 74 -4.61 0.05 -0.59
N SER A 75 -5.83 -0.12 -0.07
CA SER A 75 -6.77 -1.15 -0.50
C SER A 75 -7.19 -1.00 -1.96
N GLN A 76 -7.44 0.23 -2.42
CA GLN A 76 -7.73 0.52 -3.82
C GLN A 76 -6.52 0.23 -4.73
N GLN A 77 -5.31 0.53 -4.26
CA GLN A 77 -4.08 0.21 -4.99
C GLN A 77 -3.86 -1.30 -5.10
N VAL A 78 -4.15 -2.07 -4.03
CA VAL A 78 -4.12 -3.55 -4.06
C VAL A 78 -5.13 -4.08 -5.07
N ALA A 79 -6.38 -3.62 -5.01
CA ALA A 79 -7.43 -4.02 -5.94
C ALA A 79 -7.03 -3.77 -7.41
N LYS A 80 -6.52 -2.56 -7.68
CA LYS A 80 -6.02 -2.19 -9.00
C LYS A 80 -4.88 -3.10 -9.48
N ASN A 81 -3.87 -3.31 -8.62
CA ASN A 81 -2.65 -4.00 -9.02
C ASN A 81 -2.83 -5.52 -9.18
N LEU A 82 -3.78 -6.12 -8.46
CA LEU A 82 -4.07 -7.56 -8.54
C LEU A 82 -5.03 -7.93 -9.67
N PHE A 83 -6.10 -7.15 -9.85
CA PHE A 83 -7.25 -7.59 -10.63
C PHE A 83 -7.48 -6.80 -11.90
N LEU A 84 -6.83 -5.62 -12.07
CA LEU A 84 -7.15 -4.72 -13.16
C LEU A 84 -5.96 -4.48 -14.09
N TRP A 85 -6.29 -4.03 -15.29
CA TRP A 85 -5.33 -3.67 -16.36
C TRP A 85 -4.98 -2.18 -16.32
N SER A 86 -3.97 -1.76 -17.11
CA SER A 86 -3.40 -0.41 -17.10
C SER A 86 -4.18 0.61 -17.95
N ASP A 87 -5.52 0.50 -18.04
CA ASP A 87 -6.33 1.46 -18.78
C ASP A 87 -6.99 2.49 -17.85
N HIS A 88 -7.46 3.62 -18.42
CA HIS A 88 -8.16 4.70 -17.72
C HIS A 88 -9.62 4.78 -18.19
N SER A 89 -10.47 3.84 -17.74
CA SER A 89 -11.90 3.86 -18.03
C SER A 89 -12.74 3.97 -16.75
N PHE A 90 -13.95 4.53 -16.86
CA PHE A 90 -14.90 4.58 -15.75
C PHE A 90 -15.33 3.17 -15.31
N VAL A 91 -15.44 2.23 -16.25
CA VAL A 91 -15.76 0.82 -15.97
C VAL A 91 -14.66 0.22 -15.10
N ARG A 92 -13.39 0.41 -15.46
CA ARG A 92 -12.26 -0.05 -14.65
C ARG A 92 -12.28 0.57 -13.25
N LYS A 93 -12.62 1.86 -13.12
CA LYS A 93 -12.72 2.51 -11.80
C LYS A 93 -13.87 1.95 -10.95
N GLY A 94 -14.98 1.58 -11.58
CA GLY A 94 -16.09 0.88 -10.92
C GLY A 94 -15.67 -0.51 -10.41
N LEU A 95 -14.93 -1.27 -11.24
CA LEU A 95 -14.38 -2.57 -10.84
C LEU A 95 -13.34 -2.44 -9.72
N GLU A 96 -12.50 -1.39 -9.75
CA GLU A 96 -11.56 -1.10 -8.66
C GLU A 96 -12.30 -0.90 -7.33
N ALA A 97 -13.37 -0.12 -7.33
CA ALA A 97 -14.19 0.09 -6.14
C ALA A 97 -14.85 -1.23 -5.67
N TRP A 98 -15.38 -2.03 -6.58
CA TRP A 98 -15.96 -3.33 -6.27
C TRP A 98 -14.95 -4.28 -5.62
N PHE A 99 -13.78 -4.46 -6.24
CA PHE A 99 -12.73 -5.31 -5.67
C PHE A 99 -12.19 -4.76 -4.35
N THR A 100 -12.16 -3.44 -4.16
CA THR A 100 -11.77 -2.84 -2.87
C THR A 100 -12.74 -3.27 -1.77
N VAL A 101 -14.06 -3.22 -2.01
CA VAL A 101 -15.06 -3.70 -1.04
C VAL A 101 -14.85 -5.19 -0.72
N LEU A 102 -14.62 -6.03 -1.74
CA LEU A 102 -14.38 -7.46 -1.51
C LEU A 102 -13.11 -7.72 -0.70
N ILE A 103 -12.02 -7.03 -1.00
CA ILE A 103 -10.76 -7.17 -0.26
C ILE A 103 -10.98 -6.81 1.21
N GLU A 104 -11.60 -5.66 1.49
CA GLU A 104 -11.85 -5.21 2.86
C GLU A 104 -12.83 -6.12 3.63
N ALA A 105 -13.77 -6.76 2.93
CA ALA A 105 -14.70 -7.70 3.55
C ALA A 105 -14.06 -9.06 3.85
N LEU A 106 -13.05 -9.47 3.07
CA LEU A 106 -12.49 -10.83 3.13
C LEU A 106 -11.10 -10.90 3.79
N TRP A 107 -10.36 -9.80 3.82
CA TRP A 107 -8.98 -9.77 4.33
C TRP A 107 -8.84 -8.79 5.50
N PRO A 108 -8.14 -9.17 6.57
CA PRO A 108 -7.75 -8.22 7.61
C PRO A 108 -6.74 -7.20 7.04
N LYS A 109 -6.66 -6.03 7.66
CA LYS A 109 -5.77 -4.93 7.25
C LYS A 109 -4.31 -5.36 7.11
N GLU A 110 -3.82 -6.19 8.02
CA GLU A 110 -2.45 -6.74 7.95
C GLU A 110 -2.23 -7.50 6.65
N ARG A 111 -3.22 -8.32 6.22
CA ARG A 111 -3.11 -9.06 4.97
C ARG A 111 -3.14 -8.15 3.75
N ILE A 112 -3.96 -7.11 3.76
CA ILE A 112 -3.99 -6.10 2.70
C ILE A 112 -2.64 -5.41 2.60
N LEU A 113 -2.06 -5.00 3.74
CA LEU A 113 -0.75 -4.36 3.81
C LEU A 113 0.37 -5.29 3.36
N GLU A 114 0.36 -6.55 3.80
CA GLU A 114 1.33 -7.56 3.37
C GLU A 114 1.31 -7.72 1.85
N VAL A 115 0.13 -7.89 1.27
CA VAL A 115 -0.04 -8.01 -0.18
C VAL A 115 0.47 -6.74 -0.87
N TYR A 116 0.09 -5.57 -0.39
CA TYR A 116 0.56 -4.29 -0.92
C TYR A 116 2.08 -4.22 -0.99
N LEU A 117 2.76 -4.43 0.16
CA LEU A 117 4.21 -4.36 0.28
C LEU A 117 4.94 -5.36 -0.62
N ASN A 118 4.28 -6.44 -0.98
CA ASN A 118 4.85 -7.45 -1.88
C ASN A 118 4.60 -7.19 -3.37
N ILE A 119 3.55 -6.43 -3.75
CA ILE A 119 3.19 -6.26 -5.16
C ILE A 119 3.47 -4.87 -5.74
N ILE A 120 3.77 -3.88 -4.89
CA ILE A 120 4.05 -2.52 -5.37
C ILE A 120 5.29 -2.50 -6.26
N GLN A 121 5.22 -1.70 -7.31
CA GLN A 121 6.38 -1.43 -8.15
C GLN A 121 7.27 -0.38 -7.50
N LEU A 122 8.56 -0.67 -7.37
CA LEU A 122 9.56 0.19 -6.74
C LEU A 122 10.73 0.53 -7.68
N GLY A 123 10.65 0.07 -8.93
CA GLY A 123 11.62 0.34 -9.96
C GLY A 123 11.25 -0.36 -11.27
N ASN A 124 12.09 -0.20 -12.31
CA ASN A 124 11.88 -0.91 -13.56
C ASN A 124 12.06 -2.43 -13.36
N GLY A 125 10.96 -3.17 -13.48
CA GLY A 125 10.94 -4.62 -13.23
C GLY A 125 11.05 -5.03 -11.75
N ILE A 126 11.16 -4.10 -10.79
CA ILE A 126 11.34 -4.40 -9.36
C ILE A 126 9.99 -4.28 -8.65
N TYR A 127 9.54 -5.39 -8.06
CA TYR A 127 8.26 -5.49 -7.38
C TYR A 127 8.42 -6.04 -5.96
N GLY A 128 7.80 -5.35 -5.01
CA GLY A 128 7.83 -5.67 -3.59
C GLY A 128 9.04 -5.13 -2.85
N VAL A 129 8.83 -4.91 -1.55
CA VAL A 129 9.83 -4.28 -0.67
C VAL A 129 11.07 -5.17 -0.51
N GLU A 130 10.92 -6.50 -0.49
CA GLU A 130 12.08 -7.42 -0.37
C GLU A 130 13.01 -7.32 -1.58
N ALA A 131 12.46 -7.39 -2.80
CA ALA A 131 13.27 -7.27 -4.01
C ALA A 131 13.95 -5.89 -4.10
N ALA A 132 13.21 -4.81 -3.76
CA ALA A 132 13.76 -3.46 -3.75
C ALA A 132 14.86 -3.29 -2.68
N SER A 133 14.67 -3.84 -1.48
CA SER A 133 15.66 -3.79 -0.40
C SER A 133 16.95 -4.50 -0.78
N GLN A 134 16.85 -5.69 -1.35
CA GLN A 134 18.01 -6.43 -1.84
C GLN A 134 18.71 -5.69 -2.97
N ARG A 135 17.96 -5.13 -3.91
CA ARG A 135 18.50 -4.48 -5.10
C ARG A 135 19.19 -3.15 -4.79
N TYR A 136 18.58 -2.33 -3.93
CA TYR A 136 19.05 -0.95 -3.70
C TYR A 136 19.93 -0.82 -2.45
N PHE A 137 19.71 -1.67 -1.44
CA PHE A 137 20.39 -1.54 -0.14
C PHE A 137 21.17 -2.80 0.26
N HIS A 138 21.17 -3.86 -0.57
CA HIS A 138 21.90 -5.11 -0.36
C HIS A 138 21.62 -5.79 1.01
N LYS A 139 20.37 -5.71 1.45
CA LYS A 139 19.91 -6.28 2.72
C LYS A 139 18.47 -6.78 2.62
N PRO A 140 18.03 -7.72 3.49
CA PRO A 140 16.65 -8.15 3.54
C PRO A 140 15.73 -7.03 4.03
N ALA A 141 14.46 -7.03 3.60
CA ALA A 141 13.45 -6.06 4.00
C ALA A 141 13.26 -5.95 5.51
N ALA A 142 13.48 -7.04 6.25
CA ALA A 142 13.45 -7.05 7.71
C ALA A 142 14.44 -6.11 8.37
N ARG A 143 15.52 -5.74 7.68
CA ARG A 143 16.62 -4.90 8.20
C ARG A 143 16.58 -3.46 7.67
N LEU A 144 15.51 -3.05 6.98
CA LEU A 144 15.35 -1.67 6.51
C LEU A 144 15.21 -0.70 7.69
N PRO A 145 16.10 0.26 7.86
CA PRO A 145 15.90 1.37 8.79
C PRO A 145 14.87 2.37 8.25
N SER A 146 14.35 3.25 9.10
CA SER A 146 13.33 4.24 8.74
C SER A 146 13.74 5.11 7.54
N SER A 147 15.01 5.52 7.46
CA SER A 147 15.51 6.35 6.37
C SER A 147 15.44 5.68 5.00
N GLU A 148 15.83 4.40 4.90
CA GLU A 148 15.77 3.64 3.65
C GLU A 148 14.34 3.26 3.29
N ALA A 149 13.53 2.88 4.29
CA ALA A 149 12.10 2.65 4.12
C ALA A 149 11.38 3.88 3.55
N ALA A 150 11.70 5.07 4.07
CA ALA A 150 11.14 6.33 3.58
C ALA A 150 11.62 6.67 2.15
N VAL A 151 12.85 6.27 1.75
CA VAL A 151 13.30 6.39 0.35
C VAL A 151 12.47 5.51 -0.57
N LEU A 152 12.21 4.24 -0.20
CA LEU A 152 11.34 3.36 -0.99
C LEU A 152 9.93 3.93 -1.11
N ALA A 153 9.36 4.46 -0.04
CA ALA A 153 8.06 5.11 -0.10
C ALA A 153 8.07 6.41 -0.92
N ALA A 154 9.18 7.13 -0.94
CA ALA A 154 9.31 8.38 -1.70
C ALA A 154 9.28 8.19 -3.22
N VAL A 155 9.63 7.01 -3.74
CA VAL A 155 9.63 6.73 -5.19
C VAL A 155 8.28 6.21 -5.71
N LEU A 156 7.35 5.82 -4.83
CA LEU A 156 6.04 5.25 -5.20
C LEU A 156 5.22 6.07 -6.21
N PRO A 157 5.23 7.41 -6.20
CA PRO A 157 4.45 8.19 -7.16
C PRO A 157 4.84 7.95 -8.62
N ASN A 158 6.10 7.62 -8.88
CA ASN A 158 6.58 7.30 -10.23
C ASN A 158 7.89 6.48 -10.16
N PRO A 159 7.82 5.17 -9.87
CA PRO A 159 8.99 4.33 -9.64
C PRO A 159 9.85 4.08 -10.89
N LEU A 160 9.34 4.45 -12.08
CA LEU A 160 10.12 4.39 -13.32
C LEU A 160 11.00 5.63 -13.55
N ARG A 161 10.70 6.75 -12.87
CA ARG A 161 11.44 8.01 -12.98
C ARG A 161 12.16 8.42 -11.70
N LEU A 162 11.64 7.96 -10.57
CA LEU A 162 12.21 8.24 -9.25
C LEU A 162 13.04 7.03 -8.83
N HIS A 163 14.30 7.23 -8.53
CA HIS A 163 15.26 6.17 -8.28
C HIS A 163 15.66 6.12 -6.81
N ALA A 164 15.57 4.95 -6.20
CA ALA A 164 15.94 4.74 -4.79
C ALA A 164 17.45 4.55 -4.60
N ASP A 165 18.13 4.01 -5.60
CA ASP A 165 19.58 3.81 -5.64
C ASP A 165 20.37 5.10 -5.92
N ASN A 166 19.74 6.07 -6.60
CA ASN A 166 20.32 7.39 -6.86
C ASN A 166 19.26 8.48 -6.63
N PRO A 167 18.92 8.78 -5.36
CA PRO A 167 17.82 9.65 -5.03
C PRO A 167 18.10 11.10 -5.38
N SER A 168 17.26 11.69 -6.21
CA SER A 168 17.29 13.11 -6.55
C SER A 168 16.95 14.00 -5.33
N ARG A 169 17.18 15.31 -5.43
CA ARG A 169 16.78 16.29 -4.38
C ARG A 169 15.29 16.18 -4.05
N TYR A 170 14.45 15.94 -5.04
CA TYR A 170 13.01 15.72 -4.83
C TYR A 170 12.75 14.47 -3.98
N VAL A 171 13.39 13.34 -4.29
CA VAL A 171 13.25 12.10 -3.53
C VAL A 171 13.73 12.27 -2.09
N LEU A 172 14.87 12.95 -1.90
CA LEU A 172 15.39 13.23 -0.55
C LEU A 172 14.46 14.13 0.25
N SER A 173 13.94 15.21 -0.34
CA SER A 173 12.97 16.08 0.33
C SER A 173 11.66 15.33 0.67
N ARG A 174 11.19 14.45 -0.22
CA ARG A 174 10.01 13.64 0.04
C ARG A 174 10.27 12.59 1.13
N ARG A 175 11.46 11.97 1.16
CA ARG A 175 11.90 11.09 2.25
C ARG A 175 11.83 11.80 3.59
N ASP A 176 12.37 13.01 3.68
CA ASP A 176 12.40 13.77 4.93
C ASP A 176 10.99 14.15 5.40
N TRP A 177 10.12 14.49 4.46
CA TRP A 177 8.70 14.70 4.75
C TRP A 177 8.04 13.40 5.27
N ILE A 178 8.30 12.24 4.64
CA ILE A 178 7.76 10.94 5.07
C ILE A 178 8.26 10.60 6.48
N LEU A 179 9.54 10.82 6.78
CA LEU A 179 10.09 10.60 8.12
C LEU A 179 9.37 11.45 9.17
N GLY A 180 9.06 12.70 8.86
CA GLY A 180 8.22 13.55 9.70
C GLY A 180 6.83 12.93 9.93
N GLN A 181 6.16 12.52 8.85
CA GLN A 181 4.83 11.89 8.97
C GLN A 181 4.86 10.58 9.77
N MET A 182 5.89 9.76 9.61
CA MET A 182 6.08 8.54 10.43
C MET A 182 6.22 8.88 11.92
N SER A 183 6.90 9.97 12.26
CA SER A 183 7.02 10.47 13.63
C SER A 183 5.68 11.01 14.16
N ASP A 184 4.97 11.79 13.35
CA ASP A 184 3.68 12.39 13.72
C ASP A 184 2.60 11.32 13.98
N LEU A 185 2.65 10.20 13.27
CA LEU A 185 1.81 9.02 13.51
C LEU A 185 2.17 8.26 14.80
N GLY A 186 3.28 8.59 15.47
CA GLY A 186 3.73 7.92 16.69
C GLY A 186 4.65 6.72 16.46
N GLY A 187 5.30 6.64 15.29
CA GLY A 187 6.26 5.59 14.98
C GLY A 187 5.63 4.19 14.88
N SER A 188 6.39 3.17 15.22
CA SER A 188 5.94 1.76 15.11
C SER A 188 4.74 1.40 15.98
N SER A 189 4.46 2.19 17.05
CA SER A 189 3.25 1.98 17.87
C SER A 189 1.94 2.18 17.09
N TYR A 190 1.98 2.96 16.01
CA TYR A 190 0.83 3.13 15.12
C TYR A 190 0.37 1.81 14.48
N LEU A 191 1.30 0.90 14.19
CA LEU A 191 0.99 -0.40 13.59
C LEU A 191 0.20 -1.32 14.54
N GLN A 192 0.25 -1.06 15.86
CA GLN A 192 -0.57 -1.81 16.84
C GLN A 192 -2.08 -1.60 16.61
N ALA A 193 -2.48 -0.53 15.92
CA ALA A 193 -3.87 -0.33 15.53
C ALA A 193 -4.37 -1.42 14.56
N LEU A 194 -3.49 -1.93 13.68
CA LEU A 194 -3.78 -3.04 12.79
C LEU A 194 -4.01 -4.35 13.56
N GLU A 195 -3.17 -4.63 14.57
CA GLU A 195 -3.27 -5.83 15.41
C GLU A 195 -4.55 -5.87 16.26
N ARG A 196 -5.01 -4.71 16.75
CA ARG A 196 -6.24 -4.61 17.54
C ARG A 196 -7.48 -4.99 16.72
N GLU A 197 -7.53 -4.62 15.46
CA GLU A 197 -8.63 -4.97 14.57
C GLU A 197 -8.70 -6.49 14.35
N LYS A 198 -7.57 -7.15 14.20
CA LYS A 198 -7.48 -8.63 14.13
C LYS A 198 -8.05 -9.32 15.38
N THR A 199 -7.68 -8.83 16.55
CA THR A 199 -8.16 -9.39 17.81
C THR A 199 -9.65 -9.20 17.97
N ALA A 200 -10.19 -8.03 17.62
CA ALA A 200 -11.61 -7.73 17.65
C ALA A 200 -12.41 -8.61 16.67
N ALA A 201 -11.94 -8.77 15.44
CA ALA A 201 -12.54 -9.63 14.43
C ALA A 201 -12.51 -11.13 14.83
N SER A 202 -11.40 -11.59 15.41
CA SER A 202 -11.25 -12.96 15.91
C SER A 202 -12.18 -13.24 17.08
N THR A 203 -12.35 -12.28 18.00
CA THR A 203 -13.25 -12.40 19.17
C THR A 203 -14.71 -12.41 18.72
N ALA A 204 -15.09 -11.60 17.73
CA ALA A 204 -16.43 -11.58 17.16
C ALA A 204 -16.79 -12.89 16.44
N ALA A 205 -15.81 -13.51 15.74
CA ALA A 205 -16.00 -14.79 15.06
C ALA A 205 -16.12 -15.98 16.03
N HIS A 206 -15.57 -15.88 17.25
CA HIS A 206 -15.62 -16.94 18.28
C HIS A 206 -16.83 -16.83 19.23
N HIS A 207 -17.73 -15.84 19.08
CA HIS A 207 -18.94 -15.67 19.89
C HIS A 207 -20.21 -15.68 19.00
N PRO A 208 -20.58 -16.81 18.36
CA PRO A 208 -21.91 -16.94 17.78
C PRO A 208 -22.89 -17.32 18.89
N GLN A 209 -23.82 -16.40 19.18
CA GLN A 209 -25.14 -16.67 19.77
C GLN A 209 -25.22 -17.26 21.20
N LYS A 210 -25.22 -16.39 22.21
CA LYS A 210 -25.89 -16.66 23.48
C LYS A 210 -27.08 -15.69 23.74
N ARG A 211 -27.71 -15.13 22.72
CA ARG A 211 -28.81 -14.13 22.90
C ARG A 211 -30.19 -14.57 22.48
N THR A 212 -30.46 -15.87 22.32
CA THR A 212 -31.78 -16.33 21.86
C THR A 212 -32.46 -17.36 22.80
N GLN A 213 -32.04 -17.48 24.05
CA GLN A 213 -32.73 -18.39 24.98
C GLN A 213 -33.30 -17.76 26.25
N GLU A 214 -33.25 -16.44 26.41
CA GLU A 214 -33.81 -15.78 27.61
C GLU A 214 -35.12 -14.99 27.37
N ALA A 215 -35.69 -15.05 26.15
CA ALA A 215 -36.98 -14.40 25.82
C ALA A 215 -38.13 -15.40 25.66
N ALA A 216 -38.02 -16.64 26.16
CA ALA A 216 -39.05 -17.66 26.11
C ALA A 216 -39.21 -18.38 27.46
N ARG A 217 -39.22 -17.61 28.56
CA ARG A 217 -39.74 -18.08 29.84
C ARG A 217 -40.55 -16.99 30.52
#